data_2b916c40c3110cf05e878d7a51d120d5
#
_entry.id   2b916c40c3110cf05e878d7a51d120d5
#
_cell.length_a   1.000
_cell.length_b   1.000
_cell.length_c   1.000
_cell.angle_alpha   90.00
_cell.angle_beta   90.00
_cell.angle_gamma   90.00
#
_symmetry.space_group_name_H-M   'P 1'
#
loop_
_entity.id
_entity.type
_entity.pdbx_description
1 polymer ?
#
loop_
_entity_poly.entity_id
_entity_poly.type
_entity_poly.pdbx_seq_one_letter_code
_entity_poly.pdbx_strand_id
1 'polypeptide(L)'
;MTRSDFDLSDFPEVQRQFEADLPQLLIHCAAMSDPTVCETQHTLTRLVNREATFYLSGLAQDIPMIFISSDLVFDGKHGNYTEQDEPSPLTFYARTKAEAEALVLANLLHSVVRTTLTAGKSPSGDRGIEEQLRLRWAKGDTVKLFIDEYRCPIPAEVTARGIWELALAKRPGLYHLAGSQRLSRLEIGQAIAESHPEWNPKIESCSLRDYAGPPRAPDTSLDCGKLQQILSFPLTGLREWLVSSATQPA
;
A
#
# COMPACT_ATOMS: atom_id res chain seq x y z
N MET A 1 -3.21 -17.00 -2.64
CA MET A 1 -4.10 -17.31 -1.50
C MET A 1 -4.77 -16.04 -1.00
N THR A 2 -6.01 -16.11 -0.61
CA THR A 2 -6.84 -14.99 -0.15
C THR A 2 -7.49 -15.32 1.19
N ARG A 3 -8.17 -14.35 1.81
CA ARG A 3 -8.91 -14.58 3.07
C ARG A 3 -10.00 -15.64 2.96
N SER A 4 -10.51 -15.92 1.75
CA SER A 4 -11.46 -17.01 1.51
C SER A 4 -10.81 -18.39 1.55
N ASP A 5 -9.50 -18.49 1.39
CA ASP A 5 -8.78 -19.75 1.37
C ASP A 5 -8.47 -20.20 2.82
N PHE A 6 -8.00 -19.27 3.66
CA PHE A 6 -7.81 -19.48 5.11
C PHE A 6 -7.64 -18.14 5.85
N ASP A 7 -7.83 -18.17 7.19
CA ASP A 7 -7.65 -17.00 8.05
C ASP A 7 -6.20 -16.96 8.59
N LEU A 8 -5.50 -15.84 8.38
CA LEU A 8 -4.15 -15.64 8.88
C LEU A 8 -4.05 -15.63 10.42
N SER A 9 -5.16 -15.50 11.13
CA SER A 9 -5.20 -15.63 12.59
C SER A 9 -5.27 -17.08 13.09
N ASP A 10 -5.51 -18.04 12.20
CA ASP A 10 -5.43 -19.48 12.48
C ASP A 10 -4.01 -20.01 12.20
N PHE A 11 -3.11 -19.80 13.13
CA PHE A 11 -1.69 -20.16 12.96
C PHE A 11 -1.44 -21.65 12.68
N PRO A 12 -2.16 -22.63 13.30
CA PRO A 12 -2.08 -24.04 12.90
C PRO A 12 -2.44 -24.26 11.43
N GLU A 13 -3.47 -23.60 10.91
CA GLU A 13 -3.84 -23.70 9.50
C GLU A 13 -2.79 -23.05 8.59
N VAL A 14 -2.29 -21.88 8.95
CA VAL A 14 -1.21 -21.18 8.23
C VAL A 14 0.03 -22.06 8.11
N GLN A 15 0.42 -22.74 9.19
CA GLN A 15 1.56 -23.69 9.19
C GLN A 15 1.31 -24.87 8.26
N ARG A 16 0.17 -25.52 8.39
CA ARG A 16 -0.19 -26.67 7.53
C ARG A 16 -0.12 -26.31 6.04
N GLN A 17 -0.65 -25.14 5.68
CA GLN A 17 -0.63 -24.69 4.31
C GLN A 17 0.78 -24.35 3.82
N PHE A 18 1.58 -23.68 4.66
CA PHE A 18 2.96 -23.36 4.34
C PHE A 18 3.81 -24.63 4.11
N GLU A 19 3.64 -25.64 4.97
CA GLU A 19 4.32 -26.93 4.85
C GLU A 19 3.86 -27.73 3.61
N ALA A 20 2.58 -27.61 3.23
CA ALA A 20 2.05 -28.28 2.04
C ALA A 20 2.54 -27.63 0.73
N ASP A 21 2.66 -26.29 0.71
CA ASP A 21 3.05 -25.53 -0.48
C ASP A 21 4.56 -25.56 -0.74
N LEU A 22 5.39 -25.79 0.28
CA LEU A 22 6.86 -25.77 0.21
C LEU A 22 7.39 -24.55 -0.58
N PRO A 23 7.03 -23.31 -0.20
CA PRO A 23 7.34 -22.13 -0.97
C PRO A 23 8.84 -21.86 -1.02
N GLN A 24 9.32 -21.31 -2.14
CA GLN A 24 10.70 -20.83 -2.29
C GLN A 24 10.81 -19.31 -2.07
N LEU A 25 9.69 -18.63 -2.00
CA LEU A 25 9.55 -17.20 -1.76
C LEU A 25 8.17 -16.94 -1.15
N LEU A 26 8.09 -16.13 -0.11
CA LEU A 26 6.85 -15.66 0.47
C LEU A 26 6.64 -14.17 0.16
N ILE A 27 5.55 -13.80 -0.53
CA ILE A 27 5.14 -12.40 -0.69
C ILE A 27 3.89 -12.16 0.17
N HIS A 28 4.04 -11.40 1.25
CA HIS A 28 2.99 -11.15 2.23
C HIS A 28 2.32 -9.79 1.99
N CYS A 29 1.16 -9.82 1.33
CA CYS A 29 0.36 -8.62 0.99
C CYS A 29 -0.86 -8.43 1.92
N ALA A 30 -1.22 -9.45 2.70
CA ALA A 30 -2.45 -9.41 3.49
C ALA A 30 -2.31 -8.47 4.70
N ALA A 31 -3.35 -7.69 4.95
CA ALA A 31 -3.48 -6.84 6.12
C ALA A 31 -4.95 -6.44 6.36
N MET A 32 -5.29 -6.14 7.59
CA MET A 32 -6.43 -5.29 7.90
C MET A 32 -6.02 -3.84 7.64
N SER A 33 -6.66 -3.17 6.69
CA SER A 33 -6.26 -1.83 6.23
C SER A 33 -7.39 -0.79 6.29
N ASP A 34 -8.62 -1.17 6.66
CA ASP A 34 -9.70 -0.21 6.89
C ASP A 34 -9.39 0.63 8.14
N PRO A 35 -9.25 1.97 8.00
CA PRO A 35 -8.84 2.82 9.12
C PRO A 35 -9.81 2.76 10.30
N THR A 36 -11.11 2.72 10.04
CA THR A 36 -12.14 2.70 11.09
C THR A 36 -12.11 1.38 11.84
N VAL A 37 -12.00 0.27 11.12
CA VAL A 37 -11.91 -1.06 11.72
C VAL A 37 -10.63 -1.19 12.54
N CYS A 38 -9.51 -0.70 12.02
CA CYS A 38 -8.22 -0.77 12.74
C CYS A 38 -8.21 0.06 14.03
N GLU A 39 -8.89 1.22 14.05
CA GLU A 39 -8.98 2.06 15.26
C GLU A 39 -10.01 1.54 16.29
N THR A 40 -10.92 0.66 15.90
CA THR A 40 -11.94 0.13 16.81
C THR A 40 -11.68 -1.32 17.24
N GLN A 41 -10.91 -2.09 16.45
CA GLN A 41 -10.63 -3.51 16.69
C GLN A 41 -9.12 -3.77 16.87
N HIS A 42 -8.52 -3.13 17.89
CA HIS A 42 -7.06 -3.18 18.12
C HIS A 42 -6.50 -4.61 18.25
N THR A 43 -7.17 -5.48 19.00
CA THR A 43 -6.72 -6.86 19.20
C THR A 43 -6.65 -7.63 17.90
N LEU A 44 -7.71 -7.56 17.08
CA LEU A 44 -7.76 -8.25 15.80
C LEU A 44 -6.78 -7.63 14.80
N THR A 45 -6.68 -6.31 14.76
CA THR A 45 -5.74 -5.60 13.89
C THR A 45 -4.29 -6.00 14.21
N ARG A 46 -3.92 -6.05 15.49
CA ARG A 46 -2.59 -6.51 15.92
C ARG A 46 -2.36 -7.98 15.54
N LEU A 47 -3.34 -8.84 15.79
CA LEU A 47 -3.27 -10.26 15.46
C LEU A 47 -2.97 -10.48 13.99
N VAL A 48 -3.72 -9.82 13.09
CA VAL A 48 -3.57 -10.00 11.63
C VAL A 48 -2.36 -9.27 11.06
N ASN A 49 -2.09 -8.02 11.49
CA ASN A 49 -1.04 -7.19 10.86
C ASN A 49 0.36 -7.44 11.44
N ARG A 50 0.46 -7.77 12.72
CA ARG A 50 1.73 -7.94 13.40
C ARG A 50 2.03 -9.41 13.73
N GLU A 51 1.14 -10.08 14.50
CA GLU A 51 1.42 -11.43 14.98
C GLU A 51 1.46 -12.45 13.84
N ALA A 52 0.51 -12.38 12.90
CA ALA A 52 0.51 -13.25 11.73
C ALA A 52 1.74 -12.98 10.83
N THR A 53 2.15 -11.71 10.67
CA THR A 53 3.38 -11.37 9.94
C THR A 53 4.62 -11.95 10.63
N PHE A 54 4.71 -11.84 11.95
CA PHE A 54 5.79 -12.44 12.73
C PHE A 54 5.82 -13.96 12.59
N TYR A 55 4.66 -14.60 12.68
CA TYR A 55 4.55 -16.06 12.53
C TYR A 55 4.99 -16.52 11.13
N LEU A 56 4.53 -15.84 10.08
CA LEU A 56 4.96 -16.12 8.70
C LEU A 56 6.46 -15.89 8.50
N SER A 57 7.03 -14.84 9.10
CA SER A 57 8.48 -14.60 9.07
C SER A 57 9.26 -15.74 9.73
N GLY A 58 8.73 -16.32 10.82
CA GLY A 58 9.31 -17.51 11.46
C GLY A 58 9.24 -18.75 10.58
N LEU A 59 8.11 -19.02 9.93
CA LEU A 59 7.97 -20.13 8.99
C LEU A 59 8.91 -19.97 7.78
N ALA A 60 9.12 -18.74 7.32
CA ALA A 60 9.98 -18.41 6.19
C ALA A 60 11.46 -18.18 6.58
N GLN A 61 11.91 -18.65 7.76
CA GLN A 61 13.25 -18.32 8.28
C GLN A 61 14.40 -18.63 7.31
N ASP A 62 14.27 -19.68 6.48
CA ASP A 62 15.29 -20.17 5.55
C ASP A 62 15.01 -19.81 4.08
N ILE A 63 13.96 -19.07 3.81
CA ILE A 63 13.58 -18.61 2.47
C ILE A 63 13.33 -17.09 2.44
N PRO A 64 13.49 -16.42 1.27
CA PRO A 64 13.16 -15.01 1.17
C PRO A 64 11.69 -14.73 1.48
N MET A 65 11.43 -13.64 2.22
CA MET A 65 10.10 -13.07 2.40
C MET A 65 10.11 -11.61 1.97
N ILE A 66 9.07 -11.18 1.25
CA ILE A 66 8.80 -9.77 0.96
C ILE A 66 7.51 -9.37 1.65
N PHE A 67 7.62 -8.49 2.63
CA PHE A 67 6.48 -7.93 3.36
C PHE A 67 6.06 -6.58 2.78
N ILE A 68 4.80 -6.45 2.41
CA ILE A 68 4.25 -5.19 1.90
C ILE A 68 3.78 -4.34 3.08
N SER A 69 4.47 -3.23 3.29
CA SER A 69 4.15 -2.20 4.28
C SER A 69 3.49 -0.98 3.64
N SER A 70 3.50 0.15 4.30
CA SER A 70 2.75 1.35 3.91
C SER A 70 3.57 2.63 4.13
N ASP A 71 3.33 3.63 3.29
CA ASP A 71 3.78 5.02 3.48
C ASP A 71 3.23 5.65 4.77
N LEU A 72 2.10 5.15 5.28
CA LEU A 72 1.48 5.62 6.52
C LEU A 72 2.30 5.31 7.78
N VAL A 73 3.41 4.58 7.68
CA VAL A 73 4.36 4.43 8.80
C VAL A 73 5.01 5.77 9.17
N PHE A 74 4.90 6.78 8.32
CA PHE A 74 5.40 8.13 8.54
C PHE A 74 4.31 9.09 9.01
N ASP A 75 4.70 10.14 9.76
CA ASP A 75 3.78 11.16 10.27
C ASP A 75 3.41 12.25 9.24
N GLY A 76 4.10 12.30 8.13
CA GLY A 76 3.80 13.21 7.04
C GLY A 76 4.27 14.66 7.26
N LYS A 77 5.20 14.93 8.18
CA LYS A 77 5.65 16.30 8.49
C LYS A 77 6.47 16.96 7.39
N HIS A 78 7.26 16.19 6.62
CA HIS A 78 8.15 16.78 5.62
C HIS A 78 8.00 16.20 4.20
N GLY A 79 7.42 15.00 4.05
CA GLY A 79 7.32 14.31 2.76
C GLY A 79 8.68 13.84 2.21
N ASN A 80 8.63 13.25 1.00
CA ASN A 80 9.80 12.70 0.31
C ASN A 80 10.69 11.83 1.22
N TYR A 81 10.04 10.96 2.00
CA TYR A 81 10.72 10.08 2.96
C TYR A 81 11.61 9.07 2.26
N THR A 82 12.78 8.84 2.84
CA THR A 82 13.76 7.83 2.42
C THR A 82 13.70 6.61 3.34
N GLU A 83 14.38 5.53 2.97
CA GLU A 83 14.46 4.33 3.83
C GLU A 83 15.28 4.54 5.12
N GLN A 84 16.02 5.67 5.24
CA GLN A 84 16.74 6.06 6.45
C GLN A 84 15.87 6.80 7.46
N ASP A 85 14.69 7.28 7.03
CA ASP A 85 13.78 8.00 7.92
C ASP A 85 13.09 7.04 8.88
N GLU A 86 13.07 7.39 10.16
CA GLU A 86 12.45 6.57 11.21
C GLU A 86 10.92 6.62 11.12
N PRO A 87 10.24 5.48 11.25
CA PRO A 87 8.78 5.44 11.32
C PRO A 87 8.22 6.25 12.49
N SER A 88 7.19 7.03 12.24
CA SER A 88 6.46 7.85 13.21
C SER A 88 4.94 7.77 12.96
N PRO A 89 4.33 6.59 13.10
CA PRO A 89 2.96 6.32 12.69
C PRO A 89 1.93 7.06 13.54
N LEU A 90 0.92 7.66 12.88
CA LEU A 90 -0.17 8.39 13.54
C LEU A 90 -1.37 7.52 13.91
N THR A 91 -1.60 6.40 13.21
CA THR A 91 -2.78 5.55 13.37
C THR A 91 -2.40 4.16 13.91
N PHE A 92 -3.38 3.44 14.45
CA PHE A 92 -3.14 2.10 14.96
C PHE A 92 -2.74 1.13 13.83
N TYR A 93 -3.39 1.22 12.66
CA TYR A 93 -2.97 0.49 11.46
C TYR A 93 -1.48 0.70 11.16
N ALA A 94 -1.07 1.94 11.03
CA ALA A 94 0.30 2.29 10.68
C ALA A 94 1.31 1.81 11.73
N ARG A 95 0.95 1.88 13.02
CA ARG A 95 1.76 1.35 14.13
C ARG A 95 1.96 -0.15 14.00
N THR A 96 0.90 -0.92 13.73
CA THR A 96 1.03 -2.38 13.55
C THR A 96 1.89 -2.74 12.34
N LYS A 97 1.86 -1.94 11.25
CA LYS A 97 2.74 -2.12 10.09
C LYS A 97 4.20 -1.85 10.44
N ALA A 98 4.50 -0.73 11.12
CA ALA A 98 5.85 -0.38 11.55
C ALA A 98 6.44 -1.42 12.53
N GLU A 99 5.65 -1.91 13.49
CA GLU A 99 6.07 -2.98 14.40
C GLU A 99 6.40 -4.28 13.62
N ALA A 100 5.60 -4.62 12.61
CA ALA A 100 5.83 -5.80 11.77
C ALA A 100 7.09 -5.66 10.89
N GLU A 101 7.40 -4.45 10.37
CA GLU A 101 8.63 -4.19 9.62
C GLU A 101 9.88 -4.59 10.42
N ALA A 102 9.95 -4.17 11.68
CA ALA A 102 11.09 -4.46 12.55
C ALA A 102 11.27 -5.98 12.76
N LEU A 103 10.17 -6.73 12.91
CA LEU A 103 10.20 -8.19 13.07
C LEU A 103 10.67 -8.90 11.79
N VAL A 104 10.22 -8.43 10.62
CA VAL A 104 10.61 -9.01 9.33
C VAL A 104 12.08 -8.71 9.02
N LEU A 105 12.54 -7.47 9.24
CA LEU A 105 13.93 -7.06 8.98
C LEU A 105 14.96 -7.67 9.94
N ALA A 106 14.52 -8.30 11.02
CA ALA A 106 15.42 -9.07 11.88
C ALA A 106 16.03 -10.29 11.17
N ASN A 107 15.40 -10.80 10.11
CA ASN A 107 15.95 -11.84 9.24
C ASN A 107 16.62 -11.21 8.00
N LEU A 108 17.91 -11.52 7.82
CA LEU A 108 18.71 -10.94 6.71
C LEU A 108 18.33 -11.43 5.31
N LEU A 109 17.46 -12.43 5.19
CA LEU A 109 16.92 -12.90 3.90
C LEU A 109 15.66 -12.15 3.49
N HIS A 110 15.06 -11.39 4.40
CA HIS A 110 13.76 -10.78 4.19
C HIS A 110 13.85 -9.34 3.68
N SER A 111 12.78 -8.91 3.02
CA SER A 111 12.62 -7.54 2.55
C SER A 111 11.31 -6.95 3.06
N VAL A 112 11.33 -5.65 3.27
CA VAL A 112 10.12 -4.83 3.50
C VAL A 112 9.99 -3.86 2.34
N VAL A 113 8.78 -3.75 1.79
CA VAL A 113 8.46 -2.77 0.74
C VAL A 113 7.36 -1.85 1.27
N ARG A 114 7.69 -0.59 1.56
CA ARG A 114 6.70 0.46 1.85
C ARG A 114 6.11 0.94 0.54
N THR A 115 4.79 0.79 0.40
CA THR A 115 4.06 1.26 -0.76
C THR A 115 2.97 2.26 -0.34
N THR A 116 2.21 2.77 -1.28
CA THR A 116 1.26 3.86 -1.11
C THR A 116 -0.12 3.52 -1.72
N LEU A 117 -0.92 4.54 -2.01
CA LEU A 117 -2.21 4.38 -2.68
C LEU A 117 -2.07 3.64 -4.01
N THR A 118 -2.81 2.56 -4.16
CA THR A 118 -2.80 1.75 -5.37
C THR A 118 -3.89 2.20 -6.33
N ALA A 119 -3.51 2.43 -7.59
CA ALA A 119 -4.42 2.64 -8.72
C ALA A 119 -4.61 1.35 -9.51
N GLY A 120 -5.62 1.32 -10.41
CA GLY A 120 -5.94 0.19 -11.26
C GLY A 120 -7.03 -0.72 -10.71
N LYS A 121 -7.25 -1.84 -11.42
CA LYS A 121 -8.35 -2.76 -11.13
C LYS A 121 -7.96 -3.76 -10.03
N SER A 122 -8.88 -4.00 -9.10
CA SER A 122 -8.78 -5.06 -8.11
C SER A 122 -9.78 -6.19 -8.41
N PRO A 123 -9.53 -7.43 -7.91
CA PRO A 123 -10.48 -8.55 -8.13
C PRO A 123 -11.89 -8.28 -7.59
N SER A 124 -12.00 -7.49 -6.50
CA SER A 124 -13.30 -7.13 -5.89
C SER A 124 -13.92 -5.86 -6.49
N GLY A 125 -13.18 -5.06 -7.26
CA GLY A 125 -13.66 -3.84 -7.90
C GLY A 125 -13.84 -2.64 -6.96
N ASP A 126 -13.25 -2.66 -5.77
CA ASP A 126 -13.44 -1.66 -4.71
C ASP A 126 -12.16 -1.26 -3.92
N ARG A 127 -11.00 -1.80 -4.29
CA ARG A 127 -9.74 -1.59 -3.54
C ARG A 127 -8.91 -0.42 -4.07
N GLY A 128 -8.82 -0.26 -5.39
CA GLY A 128 -8.08 0.82 -6.03
C GLY A 128 -8.71 2.18 -5.77
N ILE A 129 -7.88 3.24 -5.77
CA ILE A 129 -8.38 4.61 -5.56
C ILE A 129 -9.39 5.03 -6.64
N GLU A 130 -9.20 4.59 -7.89
CA GLU A 130 -10.14 4.85 -8.99
C GLU A 130 -11.47 4.12 -8.76
N GLU A 131 -11.42 2.85 -8.33
CA GLU A 131 -12.60 2.05 -8.05
C GLU A 131 -13.43 2.68 -6.92
N GLN A 132 -12.76 3.14 -5.85
CA GLN A 132 -13.42 3.82 -4.74
C GLN A 132 -14.09 5.13 -5.17
N LEU A 133 -13.44 5.94 -6.00
CA LEU A 133 -14.02 7.17 -6.53
C LEU A 133 -15.19 6.87 -7.48
N ARG A 134 -15.02 5.93 -8.40
CA ARG A 134 -16.07 5.47 -9.32
C ARG A 134 -17.33 5.03 -8.56
N LEU A 135 -17.17 4.20 -7.52
CA LEU A 135 -18.30 3.72 -6.71
C LEU A 135 -19.03 4.83 -5.99
N ARG A 136 -18.33 5.87 -5.51
CA ARG A 136 -18.93 7.02 -4.88
C ARG A 136 -19.66 7.92 -5.89
N TRP A 137 -19.05 8.22 -7.03
CA TRP A 137 -19.67 9.00 -8.08
C TRP A 137 -20.88 8.29 -8.70
N ALA A 138 -20.85 6.95 -8.83
CA ALA A 138 -22.01 6.17 -9.26
C ALA A 138 -23.21 6.27 -8.33
N LYS A 139 -22.99 6.55 -7.02
CA LYS A 139 -24.05 6.83 -6.03
C LYS A 139 -24.51 8.29 -6.08
N GLY A 140 -23.88 9.14 -6.89
CA GLY A 140 -24.16 10.56 -7.00
C GLY A 140 -23.49 11.42 -5.92
N ASP A 141 -22.58 10.85 -5.13
CA ASP A 141 -21.88 11.54 -4.05
C ASP A 141 -20.99 12.67 -4.60
N THR A 142 -20.94 13.80 -3.88
CA THR A 142 -19.85 14.76 -4.00
C THR A 142 -18.70 14.31 -3.09
N VAL A 143 -17.54 14.05 -3.69
CA VAL A 143 -16.38 13.55 -2.97
C VAL A 143 -15.52 14.72 -2.49
N LYS A 144 -15.35 14.84 -1.15
CA LYS A 144 -14.41 15.82 -0.57
C LYS A 144 -13.00 15.28 -0.63
N LEU A 145 -12.09 16.08 -1.21
CA LEU A 145 -10.69 15.71 -1.40
C LEU A 145 -9.76 16.81 -0.86
N PHE A 146 -8.76 16.38 -0.10
CA PHE A 146 -7.83 17.29 0.57
C PHE A 146 -6.83 17.92 -0.41
N ILE A 147 -6.66 19.24 -0.28
CA ILE A 147 -5.66 20.01 -1.03
C ILE A 147 -4.25 19.86 -0.43
N ASP A 148 -4.16 19.44 0.81
CA ASP A 148 -2.98 19.41 1.68
C ASP A 148 -2.68 18.03 2.30
N GLU A 149 -3.20 16.95 1.68
CA GLU A 149 -2.80 15.57 1.94
C GLU A 149 -2.17 14.98 0.68
N TYR A 150 -0.86 14.72 0.72
CA TYR A 150 -0.06 14.29 -0.43
C TYR A 150 0.34 12.83 -0.36
N ARG A 151 0.33 12.16 -1.52
CA ARG A 151 0.73 10.76 -1.75
C ARG A 151 1.44 10.62 -3.09
N CYS A 152 2.08 9.47 -3.31
CA CYS A 152 2.68 9.09 -4.59
C CYS A 152 1.95 7.87 -5.18
N PRO A 153 0.70 8.00 -5.67
CA PRO A 153 -0.09 6.85 -6.11
C PRO A 153 0.64 6.04 -7.19
N ILE A 154 0.50 4.71 -7.12
CA ILE A 154 1.18 3.78 -8.01
C ILE A 154 0.19 2.75 -8.57
N PRO A 155 0.26 2.37 -9.86
CA PRO A 155 -0.56 1.30 -10.41
C PRO A 155 -0.22 -0.07 -9.80
N ALA A 156 -1.23 -0.90 -9.59
CA ALA A 156 -1.07 -2.25 -9.02
C ALA A 156 -0.11 -3.12 -9.84
N GLU A 157 -0.19 -3.04 -11.17
CA GLU A 157 0.68 -3.76 -12.08
C GLU A 157 2.15 -3.34 -11.99
N VAL A 158 2.41 -2.04 -11.82
CA VAL A 158 3.75 -1.48 -11.60
C VAL A 158 4.30 -1.96 -10.25
N THR A 159 3.45 -1.95 -9.21
CA THR A 159 3.80 -2.49 -7.89
C THR A 159 4.15 -3.97 -7.97
N ALA A 160 3.31 -4.77 -8.63
CA ALA A 160 3.53 -6.21 -8.78
C ALA A 160 4.84 -6.49 -9.53
N ARG A 161 5.09 -5.79 -10.64
CA ARG A 161 6.32 -5.92 -11.41
C ARG A 161 7.56 -5.53 -10.58
N GLY A 162 7.49 -4.43 -9.83
CA GLY A 162 8.59 -3.99 -8.97
C GLY A 162 8.92 -5.00 -7.86
N ILE A 163 7.89 -5.61 -7.25
CA ILE A 163 8.07 -6.67 -6.25
C ILE A 163 8.74 -7.91 -6.86
N TRP A 164 8.33 -8.32 -8.07
CA TRP A 164 8.95 -9.46 -8.75
C TRP A 164 10.39 -9.20 -9.14
N GLU A 165 10.72 -8.01 -9.67
CA GLU A 165 12.11 -7.67 -10.01
C GLU A 165 13.00 -7.62 -8.75
N LEU A 166 12.48 -7.08 -7.62
CA LEU A 166 13.18 -7.12 -6.33
C LEU A 166 13.42 -8.56 -5.85
N ALA A 167 12.42 -9.43 -5.96
CA ALA A 167 12.52 -10.84 -5.59
C ALA A 167 13.62 -11.55 -6.39
N LEU A 168 13.63 -11.33 -7.70
CA LEU A 168 14.62 -11.92 -8.62
C LEU A 168 16.04 -11.35 -8.41
N ALA A 169 16.15 -10.10 -7.99
CA ALA A 169 17.44 -9.47 -7.70
C ALA A 169 18.12 -10.03 -6.45
N LYS A 170 17.37 -10.73 -5.57
CA LYS A 170 17.85 -11.32 -4.30
C LYS A 170 18.63 -10.31 -3.45
N ARG A 171 18.10 -9.11 -3.33
CA ARG A 171 18.66 -8.02 -2.52
C ARG A 171 17.72 -7.74 -1.34
N PRO A 172 17.89 -8.40 -0.19
CA PRO A 172 17.05 -8.17 0.99
C PRO A 172 17.25 -6.77 1.57
N GLY A 173 16.26 -6.31 2.33
CA GLY A 173 16.32 -5.03 3.04
C GLY A 173 15.03 -4.21 2.92
N LEU A 174 15.09 -2.95 3.35
CA LEU A 174 13.98 -2.02 3.30
C LEU A 174 14.00 -1.22 2.00
N TYR A 175 12.84 -1.10 1.34
CA TYR A 175 12.65 -0.40 0.08
C TYR A 175 11.36 0.41 0.07
N HIS A 176 11.36 1.52 -0.68
CA HIS A 176 10.19 2.28 -1.03
C HIS A 176 9.77 1.99 -2.47
N LEU A 177 8.46 1.78 -2.69
CA LEU A 177 7.86 1.51 -4.00
C LEU A 177 6.57 2.32 -4.16
N ALA A 178 6.69 3.44 -4.84
CA ALA A 178 5.59 4.39 -5.07
C ALA A 178 5.68 4.97 -6.49
N GLY A 179 4.63 5.64 -6.93
CA GLY A 179 4.63 6.37 -8.19
C GLY A 179 5.58 7.57 -8.15
N SER A 180 6.07 7.98 -9.32
CA SER A 180 7.05 9.07 -9.45
C SER A 180 6.45 10.47 -9.17
N GLN A 181 5.12 10.60 -9.02
CA GLN A 181 4.44 11.88 -8.84
C GLN A 181 3.89 12.02 -7.42
N ARG A 182 4.34 13.06 -6.71
CA ARG A 182 3.73 13.53 -5.47
C ARG A 182 2.51 14.37 -5.81
N LEU A 183 1.33 13.91 -5.44
CA LEU A 183 0.05 14.55 -5.73
C LEU A 183 -0.79 14.70 -4.46
N SER A 184 -1.51 15.82 -4.32
CA SER A 184 -2.54 15.96 -3.30
C SER A 184 -3.73 15.03 -3.60
N ARG A 185 -4.55 14.74 -2.57
CA ARG A 185 -5.78 13.95 -2.78
C ARG A 185 -6.69 14.60 -3.82
N LEU A 186 -6.73 15.94 -3.84
CA LEU A 186 -7.50 16.69 -4.84
C LEU A 186 -6.95 16.46 -6.25
N GLU A 187 -5.64 16.61 -6.45
CA GLU A 187 -5.00 16.40 -7.75
C GLU A 187 -5.14 14.95 -8.26
N ILE A 188 -5.10 13.96 -7.35
CA ILE A 188 -5.37 12.56 -7.68
C ILE A 188 -6.81 12.40 -8.18
N GLY A 189 -7.79 12.95 -7.45
CA GLY A 189 -9.18 12.86 -7.85
C GLY A 189 -9.50 13.61 -9.14
N GLN A 190 -8.88 14.76 -9.38
CA GLN A 190 -9.01 15.53 -10.63
C GLN A 190 -8.43 14.76 -11.82
N ALA A 191 -7.23 14.17 -11.69
CA ALA A 191 -6.62 13.37 -12.74
C ALA A 191 -7.49 12.16 -13.14
N ILE A 192 -8.09 11.46 -12.15
CA ILE A 192 -9.01 10.36 -12.40
C ILE A 192 -10.31 10.86 -13.05
N ALA A 193 -10.86 11.99 -12.59
CA ALA A 193 -12.06 12.61 -13.16
C ALA A 193 -11.87 13.05 -14.61
N GLU A 194 -10.72 13.62 -14.94
CA GLU A 194 -10.33 14.00 -16.30
C GLU A 194 -10.21 12.78 -17.24
N SER A 195 -9.71 11.66 -16.71
CA SER A 195 -9.57 10.40 -17.45
C SER A 195 -10.90 9.67 -17.65
N HIS A 196 -11.89 9.91 -16.76
CA HIS A 196 -13.18 9.20 -16.73
C HIS A 196 -14.37 10.15 -16.58
N PRO A 197 -14.59 11.08 -17.54
CA PRO A 197 -15.71 12.01 -17.49
C PRO A 197 -17.08 11.32 -17.50
N GLU A 198 -17.16 10.11 -18.04
CA GLU A 198 -18.39 9.26 -18.09
C GLU A 198 -18.88 8.85 -16.70
N TRP A 199 -18.04 8.93 -15.66
CA TRP A 199 -18.45 8.62 -14.28
C TRP A 199 -19.17 9.78 -13.59
N ASN A 200 -19.39 10.91 -14.29
CA ASN A 200 -20.02 12.12 -13.77
C ASN A 200 -19.40 12.60 -12.44
N PRO A 201 -18.09 12.85 -12.39
CA PRO A 201 -17.36 13.15 -11.18
C PRO A 201 -17.86 14.45 -10.53
N LYS A 202 -18.09 14.39 -9.20
CA LYS A 202 -18.41 15.55 -8.36
C LYS A 202 -17.36 15.66 -7.28
N ILE A 203 -16.55 16.73 -7.33
CA ILE A 203 -15.43 16.95 -6.42
C ILE A 203 -15.63 18.28 -5.69
N GLU A 204 -15.39 18.24 -4.37
CA GLU A 204 -15.30 19.42 -3.51
C GLU A 204 -13.90 19.40 -2.85
N SER A 205 -13.20 20.53 -2.89
CA SER A 205 -11.92 20.66 -2.18
C SER A 205 -12.14 20.89 -0.70
N CYS A 206 -11.27 20.32 0.12
CA CYS A 206 -11.23 20.57 1.57
C CYS A 206 -9.79 20.60 2.08
N SER A 207 -9.59 21.04 3.32
CA SER A 207 -8.28 21.10 3.97
C SER A 207 -8.25 20.21 5.20
N LEU A 208 -7.07 19.64 5.51
CA LEU A 208 -6.82 18.93 6.77
C LEU A 208 -7.01 19.82 8.00
N ARG A 209 -6.90 21.16 7.84
CA ARG A 209 -7.13 22.13 8.93
C ARG A 209 -8.57 22.11 9.44
N ASP A 210 -9.52 21.79 8.56
CA ASP A 210 -10.94 21.77 8.85
C ASP A 210 -11.46 20.36 9.15
N TYR A 211 -10.55 19.37 9.17
CA TYR A 211 -10.89 17.97 9.33
C TYR A 211 -10.89 17.56 10.83
N ALA A 212 -12.06 17.15 11.31
CA ALA A 212 -12.27 16.72 12.70
C ALA A 212 -12.25 15.20 12.92
N GLY A 213 -11.81 14.43 11.91
CA GLY A 213 -11.73 12.96 11.98
C GLY A 213 -10.42 12.43 12.58
N PRO A 214 -10.17 11.12 12.47
CA PRO A 214 -8.92 10.50 12.93
C PRO A 214 -7.69 11.15 12.32
N PRO A 215 -6.52 11.11 13.00
CA PRO A 215 -5.29 11.73 12.50
C PRO A 215 -4.95 11.28 11.07
N ARG A 216 -4.55 12.25 10.24
CA ARG A 216 -4.11 12.02 8.87
C ARG A 216 -2.73 12.64 8.67
N ALA A 217 -1.83 11.88 8.04
CA ALA A 217 -0.49 12.35 7.72
C ALA A 217 -0.56 13.29 6.49
N PRO A 218 -0.10 14.56 6.60
CA PRO A 218 -0.23 15.52 5.51
C PRO A 218 0.55 15.12 4.26
N ASP A 219 1.77 14.62 4.40
CA ASP A 219 2.63 14.30 3.27
C ASP A 219 3.46 13.04 3.52
N THR A 220 3.01 11.90 3.03
CA THR A 220 3.78 10.65 3.10
C THR A 220 4.37 10.27 1.75
N SER A 221 4.71 11.26 0.93
CA SER A 221 5.46 10.99 -0.31
C SER A 221 6.78 10.27 -0.02
N LEU A 222 7.14 9.34 -0.90
CA LEU A 222 8.29 8.46 -0.75
C LEU A 222 9.35 8.75 -1.81
N ASP A 223 10.61 8.78 -1.42
CA ASP A 223 11.74 8.64 -2.34
C ASP A 223 11.93 7.14 -2.66
N CYS A 224 11.92 6.79 -3.93
CA CYS A 224 12.09 5.41 -4.41
C CYS A 224 13.44 5.19 -5.12
N GLY A 225 14.39 6.10 -4.99
CA GLY A 225 15.67 6.07 -5.67
C GLY A 225 16.48 4.80 -5.42
N LYS A 226 16.42 4.24 -4.21
CA LYS A 226 17.07 2.98 -3.85
C LYS A 226 16.52 1.80 -4.65
N LEU A 227 15.21 1.64 -4.74
CA LEU A 227 14.60 0.56 -5.51
C LEU A 227 14.75 0.79 -7.01
N GLN A 228 14.65 2.03 -7.47
CA GLN A 228 14.81 2.38 -8.89
C GLN A 228 16.14 1.91 -9.48
N GLN A 229 17.21 1.81 -8.69
CA GLN A 229 18.51 1.26 -9.11
C GLN A 229 18.49 -0.25 -9.39
N ILE A 230 17.46 -0.95 -8.91
CA ILE A 230 17.28 -2.39 -9.12
C ILE A 230 16.33 -2.65 -10.29
N LEU A 231 15.33 -1.78 -10.48
CA LEU A 231 14.30 -1.99 -11.49
C LEU A 231 14.81 -1.78 -12.91
N SER A 232 14.35 -2.62 -13.82
CA SER A 232 14.64 -2.53 -15.26
C SER A 232 13.75 -1.52 -16.00
N PHE A 233 12.83 -0.87 -15.30
CA PHE A 233 11.85 0.09 -15.84
C PHE A 233 11.72 1.31 -14.90
N PRO A 234 11.33 2.47 -15.42
CA PRO A 234 11.07 3.65 -14.60
C PRO A 234 9.76 3.51 -13.83
N LEU A 235 9.73 4.00 -12.59
CA LEU A 235 8.48 4.09 -11.84
C LEU A 235 7.58 5.16 -12.46
N THR A 236 6.39 4.75 -12.90
CA THR A 236 5.42 5.58 -13.60
C THR A 236 4.58 6.39 -12.61
N GLY A 237 4.28 7.64 -12.93
CA GLY A 237 3.34 8.46 -12.19
C GLY A 237 1.88 8.17 -12.57
N LEU A 238 0.94 8.56 -11.69
CA LEU A 238 -0.50 8.31 -11.91
C LEU A 238 -1.01 8.92 -13.23
N ARG A 239 -0.66 10.18 -13.52
CA ARG A 239 -1.15 10.88 -14.74
C ARG A 239 -0.66 10.21 -16.02
N GLU A 240 0.60 9.83 -16.06
CA GLU A 240 1.19 9.13 -17.20
C GLU A 240 0.53 7.76 -17.40
N TRP A 241 0.31 7.03 -16.31
CA TRP A 241 -0.35 5.73 -16.36
C TRP A 241 -1.81 5.84 -16.82
N LEU A 242 -2.58 6.81 -16.34
CA LEU A 242 -3.97 7.03 -16.78
C LEU A 242 -4.06 7.26 -18.29
N VAL A 243 -3.13 8.04 -18.87
CA VAL A 243 -3.07 8.26 -20.32
C VAL A 243 -2.76 6.96 -21.07
N SER A 244 -1.80 6.18 -20.59
CA SER A 244 -1.39 4.92 -21.24
C SER A 244 -2.47 3.83 -21.13
N SER A 245 -3.17 3.75 -20.01
CA SER A 245 -4.25 2.77 -19.80
C SER A 245 -5.51 3.05 -20.62
N ALA A 246 -5.81 4.34 -20.90
CA ALA A 246 -6.91 4.73 -21.75
C ALA A 246 -6.73 4.31 -23.23
N THR A 247 -5.50 4.05 -23.65
CA THR A 247 -5.15 3.64 -25.03
C THR A 247 -5.05 2.13 -25.24
N GLN A 248 -5.15 1.33 -24.16
CA GLN A 248 -5.15 -0.13 -24.28
C GLN A 248 -6.59 -0.65 -24.44
N PRO A 249 -6.89 -1.44 -25.48
CA PRO A 249 -8.21 -2.07 -25.62
C PRO A 249 -8.44 -3.03 -24.45
N ALA A 250 -9.68 -3.04 -23.95
CA ALA A 250 -10.14 -3.87 -22.84
C ALA A 250 -10.10 -5.38 -23.16
#